data_78a89f13f77f007614aa870a2506e2c6
#
_entry.id   78a89f13f77f007614aa870a2506e2c6
#
_cell.length_a   1.000
_cell.length_b   1.000
_cell.length_c   1.000
_cell.angle_alpha   90.00
_cell.angle_beta   90.00
_cell.angle_gamma   90.00
#
_symmetry.space_group_name_H-M   'P 1'
#
loop_
_entity.id
_entity.type
_entity.pdbx_description
1 polymer ?
#
loop_
_entity_poly.entity_id
_entity_poly.type
_entity_poly.pdbx_seq_one_letter_code
_entity_poly.pdbx_strand_id
1 'polypeptide(L)'
;SMSTGIGFGIGIPHASTDMIGEVVGAFGRSSRGVNFDALDNQPVKLVMLFLVPQGQFQKHLHTLANIAKMLHNKDFRASLEAAPDADAMLRVIVEQPGKK
;
A
#
# COMPACT_ATOMS: atom_id res chain seq x y z
N SER A 1 17.09 -2.72 9.60
CA SER A 1 15.85 -2.04 9.30
C SER A 1 14.68 -3.02 9.33
N MET A 2 13.51 -2.49 9.61
CA MET A 2 12.32 -3.32 9.65
C MET A 2 11.79 -3.58 8.25
N SER A 3 11.34 -4.81 8.03
CA SER A 3 10.68 -5.15 6.78
C SER A 3 9.35 -4.42 6.66
N THR A 4 9.04 -3.93 5.47
CA THR A 4 7.72 -3.37 5.16
C THR A 4 6.87 -4.34 4.36
N GLY A 5 7.35 -5.57 4.13
CA GLY A 5 6.54 -6.61 3.53
C GLY A 5 5.64 -7.24 4.58
N ILE A 6 4.35 -7.24 4.33
CA ILE A 6 3.35 -7.72 5.29
C ILE A 6 2.79 -9.09 4.95
N GLY A 7 3.35 -9.76 3.97
CA GLY A 7 2.82 -11.00 3.47
C GLY A 7 1.82 -10.79 2.34
N PHE A 8 1.29 -11.85 1.78
CA PHE A 8 0.33 -11.82 0.67
C PHE A 8 0.86 -11.11 -0.57
N GLY A 9 2.20 -10.97 -0.70
CA GLY A 9 2.78 -10.27 -1.84
C GLY A 9 2.65 -8.75 -1.77
N ILE A 10 2.53 -8.17 -0.58
CA ILE A 10 2.28 -6.74 -0.38
C ILE A 10 3.43 -6.09 0.40
N GLY A 11 3.87 -4.93 -0.05
CA GLY A 11 4.80 -4.09 0.67
C GLY A 11 4.19 -2.71 0.90
N ILE A 12 4.41 -2.13 2.09
CA ILE A 12 3.87 -0.82 2.45
C ILE A 12 5.00 0.04 3.01
N PRO A 13 5.96 0.44 2.15
CA PRO A 13 7.00 1.36 2.61
C PRO A 13 6.42 2.73 2.94
N HIS A 14 6.95 3.35 3.98
CA HIS A 14 6.47 4.67 4.39
C HIS A 14 7.63 5.48 4.96
N ALA A 15 7.53 6.78 4.83
CA ALA A 15 8.55 7.70 5.31
C ALA A 15 7.93 9.04 5.66
N SER A 16 8.61 9.80 6.50
CA SER A 16 8.21 11.16 6.84
C SER A 16 9.08 12.15 6.10
N THR A 17 8.52 13.29 5.73
CA THR A 17 9.26 14.35 5.08
C THR A 17 8.63 15.70 5.41
N ASP A 18 9.47 16.74 5.44
CA ASP A 18 9.00 18.11 5.65
C ASP A 18 8.66 18.81 4.33
N MET A 19 8.75 18.10 3.21
CA MET A 19 8.52 18.69 1.89
C MET A 19 7.06 18.70 1.46
N ILE A 20 6.17 18.10 2.24
CA ILE A 20 4.76 18.02 1.90
C ILE A 20 3.90 18.41 3.09
N GLY A 21 2.69 18.90 2.80
CA GLY A 21 1.72 19.28 3.84
C GLY A 21 0.61 18.27 4.06
N GLU A 22 0.51 17.27 3.18
CA GLU A 22 -0.53 16.25 3.24
C GLU A 22 0.07 14.89 2.96
N VAL A 23 -0.63 13.84 3.38
CA VAL A 23 -0.21 12.46 3.06
C VAL A 23 -0.30 12.25 1.56
N VAL A 24 0.77 11.68 1.00
CA VAL A 24 0.83 11.32 -0.42
C VAL A 24 1.04 9.83 -0.52
N GLY A 25 0.28 9.17 -1.38
CA GLY A 25 0.42 7.75 -1.62
C GLY A 25 0.70 7.46 -3.08
N ALA A 26 1.47 6.42 -3.33
CA ALA A 26 1.72 5.93 -4.67
C ALA A 26 1.57 4.41 -4.66
N PHE A 27 1.02 3.87 -5.71
CA PHE A 27 0.74 2.44 -5.80
C PHE A 27 1.45 1.86 -7.00
N GLY A 28 2.15 0.75 -6.78
CA GLY A 28 2.85 0.07 -7.86
C GLY A 28 2.59 -1.42 -7.85
N ARG A 29 2.73 -2.03 -9.01
CA ARG A 29 2.55 -3.45 -9.19
C ARG A 29 3.72 -4.01 -10.00
N SER A 30 4.27 -5.13 -9.54
CA SER A 30 5.35 -5.83 -10.23
C SER A 30 4.89 -7.24 -10.56
N SER A 31 4.97 -7.63 -11.82
CA SER A 31 4.61 -8.99 -12.23
C SER A 31 5.65 -10.01 -11.78
N ARG A 32 6.90 -9.60 -11.61
CA ARG A 32 7.97 -10.49 -11.17
C ARG A 32 8.07 -10.59 -9.65
N GLY A 33 7.61 -9.56 -8.96
CA GLY A 33 7.79 -9.47 -7.54
C GLY A 33 9.12 -8.81 -7.17
N VAL A 34 9.15 -8.22 -5.99
CA VAL A 34 10.32 -7.54 -5.45
C VAL A 34 10.63 -8.16 -4.10
N ASN A 35 11.91 -8.37 -3.82
CA ASN A 35 12.33 -8.91 -2.53
C ASN A 35 12.32 -7.81 -1.48
N PHE A 36 11.35 -7.85 -0.59
CA PHE A 36 11.19 -6.91 0.53
C PHE A 36 11.54 -7.55 1.86
N ASP A 37 12.12 -8.75 1.86
CA ASP A 37 12.29 -9.54 3.09
C ASP A 37 10.97 -9.65 3.85
N ALA A 38 9.91 -9.94 3.13
CA ALA A 38 8.58 -10.04 3.73
C ALA A 38 8.52 -11.18 4.74
N LEU A 39 7.58 -11.07 5.67
CA LEU A 39 7.45 -12.04 6.76
C LEU A 39 7.23 -13.47 6.27
N ASP A 40 6.61 -13.64 5.13
CA ASP A 40 6.34 -14.96 4.55
C ASP A 40 7.38 -15.39 3.54
N ASN A 41 8.47 -14.64 3.39
CA ASN A 41 9.55 -14.89 2.44
C ASN A 41 9.10 -14.95 0.99
N GLN A 42 7.96 -14.36 0.67
CA GLN A 42 7.44 -14.33 -0.70
C GLN A 42 7.79 -13.01 -1.37
N PRO A 43 7.96 -13.00 -2.69
CA PRO A 43 8.16 -11.74 -3.41
C PRO A 43 6.96 -10.83 -3.27
N VAL A 44 7.22 -9.53 -3.19
CA VAL A 44 6.17 -8.52 -3.11
C VAL A 44 5.79 -8.10 -4.52
N LYS A 45 4.50 -8.17 -4.82
CA LYS A 45 3.97 -7.80 -6.13
C LYS A 45 3.16 -6.52 -6.12
N LEU A 46 2.63 -6.14 -4.97
CA LEU A 46 1.89 -4.90 -4.80
C LEU A 46 2.63 -4.04 -3.79
N VAL A 47 2.93 -2.80 -4.17
CA VAL A 47 3.64 -1.88 -3.29
C VAL A 47 2.80 -0.62 -3.15
N MET A 48 2.56 -0.21 -1.90
CA MET A 48 1.87 1.04 -1.61
C MET A 48 2.80 1.90 -0.77
N LEU A 49 3.32 2.96 -1.37
CA LEU A 49 4.23 3.87 -0.72
C LEU A 49 3.46 5.05 -0.13
N PHE A 50 3.76 5.38 1.12
CA PHE A 50 3.18 6.55 1.78
C PHE A 50 4.26 7.52 2.21
N LEU A 51 4.04 8.79 1.91
CA LEU A 51 4.83 9.88 2.45
C LEU A 51 3.93 10.68 3.40
N VAL A 52 4.42 10.89 4.61
CA VAL A 52 3.66 11.54 5.67
C VAL A 52 4.38 12.82 6.07
N PRO A 53 3.66 13.94 6.25
CA PRO A 53 4.31 15.17 6.73
C PRO A 53 5.03 14.90 8.04
N GLN A 54 6.21 15.47 8.17
CA GLN A 54 7.04 15.28 9.35
C GLN A 54 6.28 15.71 10.61
N GLY A 55 6.35 14.89 11.64
CA GLY A 55 5.66 15.15 12.90
C GLY A 55 4.18 14.77 12.90
N GLN A 56 3.64 14.25 11.80
CA GLN A 56 2.22 13.94 11.70
C GLN A 56 1.91 12.45 11.58
N PHE A 57 2.90 11.60 11.83
CA PHE A 57 2.68 10.15 11.66
C PHE A 57 1.54 9.65 12.55
N GLN A 58 1.52 10.08 13.81
CA GLN A 58 0.46 9.66 14.73
C GLN A 58 -0.94 10.10 14.24
N LYS A 59 -1.01 11.28 13.67
CA LYS A 59 -2.26 11.81 13.14
C LYS A 59 -2.84 10.92 12.04
N HIS A 60 -1.96 10.28 11.25
CA HIS A 60 -2.39 9.47 10.10
C HIS A 60 -2.34 7.97 10.36
N LEU A 61 -1.99 7.57 11.58
CA LEU A 61 -1.82 6.15 11.90
C LEU A 61 -3.09 5.34 11.65
N HIS A 62 -4.23 5.90 12.02
CA HIS A 62 -5.51 5.22 11.83
C HIS A 62 -5.80 4.99 10.34
N THR A 63 -5.55 5.99 9.51
CA THR A 63 -5.75 5.88 8.06
C THR A 63 -4.84 4.80 7.47
N LEU A 64 -3.56 4.80 7.87
CA LEU A 64 -2.62 3.81 7.38
C LEU A 64 -3.02 2.41 7.80
N ALA A 65 -3.50 2.26 9.03
CA ALA A 65 -3.97 0.97 9.52
C ALA A 65 -5.19 0.48 8.73
N ASN A 66 -6.10 1.37 8.38
CA ASN A 66 -7.27 1.00 7.59
C ASN A 66 -6.88 0.56 6.18
N ILE A 67 -5.90 1.20 5.59
CA ILE A 67 -5.40 0.81 4.27
C ILE A 67 -4.77 -0.57 4.33
N ALA A 68 -3.95 -0.82 5.35
CA ALA A 68 -3.37 -2.14 5.54
C ALA A 68 -4.47 -3.21 5.68
N LYS A 69 -5.54 -2.89 6.39
CA LYS A 69 -6.67 -3.79 6.58
C LYS A 69 -7.36 -4.11 5.26
N MET A 70 -7.54 -3.09 4.40
CA MET A 70 -8.11 -3.31 3.06
C MET A 70 -7.26 -4.28 2.26
N LEU A 71 -5.95 -4.17 2.36
CA LEU A 71 -5.04 -5.03 1.62
C LEU A 71 -5.03 -6.47 2.10
N HIS A 72 -5.57 -6.74 3.29
CA HIS A 72 -5.78 -8.12 3.74
C HIS A 72 -7.01 -8.76 3.08
N ASN A 73 -7.87 -7.98 2.46
CA ASN A 73 -9.06 -8.51 1.80
C ASN A 73 -8.66 -9.15 0.47
N LYS A 74 -8.96 -10.43 0.32
CA LYS A 74 -8.55 -11.20 -0.84
C LYS A 74 -9.15 -10.66 -2.13
N ASP A 75 -10.42 -10.28 -2.10
CA ASP A 75 -11.09 -9.79 -3.31
C ASP A 75 -10.54 -8.45 -3.75
N PHE A 76 -10.19 -7.60 -2.78
CA PHE A 76 -9.58 -6.32 -3.09
C PHE A 76 -8.22 -6.52 -3.76
N ARG A 77 -7.39 -7.42 -3.22
CA ARG A 77 -6.09 -7.73 -3.84
C ARG A 77 -6.27 -8.30 -5.24
N ALA A 78 -7.24 -9.20 -5.42
CA ALA A 78 -7.49 -9.78 -6.73
C ALA A 78 -7.89 -8.72 -7.76
N SER A 79 -8.71 -7.76 -7.35
CA SER A 79 -9.11 -6.66 -8.22
C SER A 79 -7.92 -5.81 -8.64
N LEU A 80 -7.00 -5.55 -7.72
CA LEU A 80 -5.79 -4.79 -8.04
C LEU A 80 -4.90 -5.56 -9.01
N GLU A 81 -4.76 -6.86 -8.80
CA GLU A 81 -3.93 -7.70 -9.66
C GLU A 81 -4.51 -7.86 -11.06
N ALA A 82 -5.83 -7.85 -11.17
CA ALA A 82 -6.52 -7.99 -12.45
C ALA A 82 -6.61 -6.68 -13.23
N ALA A 83 -6.38 -5.55 -12.60
CA ALA A 83 -6.49 -4.26 -13.27
C ALA A 83 -5.49 -4.17 -14.41
N PRO A 84 -5.92 -3.74 -15.60
CA PRO A 84 -5.03 -3.72 -16.77
C PRO A 84 -3.94 -2.66 -16.74
N ASP A 85 -4.15 -1.57 -16.00
CA ASP A 85 -3.21 -0.47 -15.97
C ASP A 85 -3.34 0.32 -14.66
N ALA A 86 -2.50 1.35 -14.53
CA ALA A 86 -2.46 2.18 -13.32
C ALA A 86 -3.77 2.91 -13.07
N ASP A 87 -4.42 3.40 -14.12
CA ASP A 87 -5.68 4.11 -13.97
C ASP A 87 -6.77 3.19 -13.43
N ALA A 88 -6.81 1.96 -13.91
CA ALA A 88 -7.77 0.97 -13.42
C ALA A 88 -7.48 0.61 -11.97
N MET A 89 -6.21 0.49 -11.59
CA MET A 89 -5.83 0.24 -10.21
C MET A 89 -6.29 1.37 -9.29
N LEU A 90 -6.10 2.61 -9.73
CA LEU A 90 -6.52 3.76 -8.94
C LEU A 90 -8.03 3.75 -8.74
N ARG A 91 -8.79 3.40 -9.78
CA ARG A 91 -10.25 3.30 -9.63
C ARG A 91 -10.66 2.25 -8.62
N VAL A 92 -9.99 1.10 -8.60
CA VAL A 92 -10.26 0.06 -7.61
C VAL A 92 -10.07 0.61 -6.19
N ILE A 93 -9.00 1.38 -5.96
CA ILE A 93 -8.72 1.94 -4.65
C ILE A 93 -9.76 2.98 -4.26
N VAL A 94 -10.09 3.89 -5.18
CA VAL A 94 -11.01 5.00 -4.91
C VAL A 94 -12.44 4.52 -4.72
N GLU A 95 -12.85 3.51 -5.48
CA GLU A 95 -14.22 3.01 -5.48
C GLU A 95 -14.42 1.82 -4.54
N GLN A 96 -13.50 1.64 -3.60
CA GLN A 96 -13.55 0.52 -2.67
C GLN A 96 -14.92 0.46 -1.96
N PRO A 97 -15.68 -0.64 -2.12
CA PRO A 97 -17.04 -0.72 -1.57
C PRO A 97 -17.11 -0.65 -0.05
N GLY A 98 -16.09 -1.13 0.64
CA GLY A 98 -16.07 -1.12 2.10
C GLY A 98 -15.68 0.21 2.72
N LYS A 99 -15.53 1.22 1.92
CA LYS A 99 -14.98 2.51 2.33
C LYS A 99 -15.92 3.33 3.19
N LYS A 100 -17.15 3.07 3.15
CA LYS A 100 -18.16 3.87 3.85
C LYS A 100 -17.94 3.97 5.34
#